data_1e04689058edac7bc349b5b62217d6fc
#
_entry.id   1e04689058edac7bc349b5b62217d6fc
#
_cell.length_a   1.000
_cell.length_b   1.000
_cell.length_c   1.000
_cell.angle_alpha   90.00
_cell.angle_beta   90.00
_cell.angle_gamma   90.00
#
_symmetry.space_group_name_H-M   'P 1'
#
loop_
_entity.id
_entity.type
_entity.pdbx_description
1 polymer ?
#
loop_
_entity_poly.entity_id
_entity_poly.type
_entity_poly.pdbx_seq_one_letter_code
_entity_poly.pdbx_strand_id
1 'polypeptide(L)'
;MSSRVPADVKFSLEAFSRRGGLEGPHKDGWGIAWYEEEDVRLVKEPYPAADSACVRFIQEHPFSAAIVLSHIRRATQGLVALKNCQPFARELGGRMHVFAHNGNLDVQELRASMPLDGFHPVGDTDSEYAFCALLGRLREPWLRGGLPDLEERSGIVARFAAAIRPLGPANFLYSDGDALFVHGHRRMHEPGSPPRPPGLHVVCRRCVAQSGAVDADGLSVALEADQEVVLAASVPLTGEPGWRSLAEGELVVARQGRIVGTD
;
A
#
# COMPACT_ATOMS: atom_id res chain seq x y z
N MET A 1 -0.25 6.78 0.06
CA MET A 1 -0.38 8.20 0.46
C MET A 1 -1.22 8.28 1.73
N SER A 2 -0.80 9.11 2.67
CA SER A 2 -1.66 9.59 3.78
C SER A 2 -1.57 11.11 3.81
N SER A 3 -2.69 11.82 3.85
CA SER A 3 -2.76 13.28 3.91
C SER A 3 -3.58 13.76 5.09
N ARG A 4 -3.35 15.00 5.51
CA ARG A 4 -4.00 15.59 6.70
C ARG A 4 -5.50 15.79 6.49
N VAL A 5 -5.87 16.29 5.33
CA VAL A 5 -7.24 16.42 4.85
C VAL A 5 -7.36 15.73 3.51
N PRO A 6 -8.55 15.34 3.07
CA PRO A 6 -8.73 14.81 1.72
C PRO A 6 -8.09 15.74 0.68
N ALA A 7 -7.32 15.19 -0.21
CA ALA A 7 -6.61 15.90 -1.25
C ALA A 7 -7.06 15.40 -2.61
N ASP A 8 -7.21 16.31 -3.57
CA ASP A 8 -7.52 15.93 -4.95
C ASP A 8 -6.35 15.16 -5.53
N VAL A 9 -6.59 13.89 -5.78
CA VAL A 9 -5.61 12.96 -6.33
C VAL A 9 -5.76 12.94 -7.84
N LYS A 10 -4.90 13.67 -8.52
CA LYS A 10 -4.68 13.44 -9.94
C LYS A 10 -3.61 12.37 -10.07
N PHE A 11 -4.07 11.17 -10.29
CA PHE A 11 -3.14 10.08 -10.56
C PHE A 11 -2.47 10.35 -11.91
N SER A 12 -1.18 10.63 -11.92
CA SER A 12 -0.45 10.57 -13.16
C SER A 12 -0.27 9.11 -13.53
N LEU A 13 -1.26 8.63 -14.23
CA LEU A 13 -1.29 7.30 -14.77
C LEU A 13 -0.24 7.12 -15.87
N GLU A 14 0.36 8.20 -16.37
CA GLU A 14 1.48 8.10 -17.27
C GLU A 14 2.68 7.43 -16.60
N ALA A 15 3.09 7.87 -15.41
CA ALA A 15 4.17 7.23 -14.67
C ALA A 15 3.75 5.84 -14.12
N PHE A 16 2.48 5.68 -13.73
CA PHE A 16 1.93 4.40 -13.33
C PHE A 16 1.87 3.43 -14.52
N SER A 17 1.42 3.89 -15.71
CA SER A 17 1.38 3.13 -16.94
C SER A 17 2.77 2.80 -17.48
N ARG A 18 3.72 3.74 -17.43
CA ARG A 18 5.12 3.47 -17.81
C ARG A 18 5.67 2.30 -17.03
N ARG A 19 5.48 2.29 -15.71
CA ARG A 19 5.91 1.18 -14.84
C ARG A 19 5.03 -0.05 -14.98
N GLY A 20 3.76 0.14 -15.33
CA GLY A 20 2.71 -0.87 -15.48
C GLY A 20 2.57 -1.44 -16.88
N GLY A 21 3.65 -1.56 -17.66
CA GLY A 21 3.65 -2.32 -18.89
C GLY A 21 4.24 -1.65 -20.13
N LEU A 22 4.44 -0.31 -20.16
CA LEU A 22 5.12 0.34 -21.28
C LEU A 22 6.64 0.15 -21.23
N GLU A 23 7.26 0.36 -20.07
CA GLU A 23 8.72 0.30 -19.89
C GLU A 23 9.14 -0.78 -18.87
N GLY A 24 8.22 -1.32 -18.07
CA GLY A 24 8.49 -2.25 -16.99
C GLY A 24 7.91 -3.65 -17.16
N PRO A 25 8.39 -4.63 -16.40
CA PRO A 25 7.93 -6.02 -16.45
C PRO A 25 6.59 -6.26 -15.74
N HIS A 26 5.96 -5.21 -15.16
CA HIS A 26 4.76 -5.31 -14.32
C HIS A 26 3.49 -5.25 -15.18
N LYS A 27 3.17 -6.34 -15.87
CA LYS A 27 2.07 -6.44 -16.86
C LYS A 27 0.87 -7.25 -16.37
N ASP A 28 0.95 -7.80 -15.15
CA ASP A 28 0.07 -8.89 -14.71
C ASP A 28 -1.09 -8.41 -13.84
N GLY A 29 -1.38 -7.11 -13.92
CA GLY A 29 -2.47 -6.46 -13.22
C GLY A 29 -2.06 -5.21 -12.45
N TRP A 30 -3.07 -4.46 -12.05
CA TRP A 30 -2.94 -3.25 -11.27
C TRP A 30 -4.16 -3.06 -10.38
N GLY A 31 -4.07 -2.11 -9.45
CA GLY A 31 -5.20 -1.65 -8.69
C GLY A 31 -4.88 -0.42 -7.87
N ILE A 32 -5.97 0.27 -7.51
CA ILE A 32 -5.98 1.44 -6.65
C ILE A 32 -7.15 1.34 -5.68
N ALA A 33 -6.91 1.71 -4.44
CA ALA A 33 -7.91 1.81 -3.40
C ALA A 33 -7.81 3.18 -2.72
N TRP A 34 -8.95 3.80 -2.42
CA TRP A 34 -9.03 5.02 -1.64
C TRP A 34 -10.25 5.00 -0.72
N TYR A 35 -10.10 5.63 0.43
CA TYR A 35 -11.15 5.65 1.44
C TYR A 35 -12.14 6.79 1.22
N GLU A 36 -13.42 6.45 1.41
CA GLU A 36 -14.54 7.37 1.58
C GLU A 36 -15.18 7.00 2.92
N GLU A 37 -14.91 7.78 3.96
CA GLU A 37 -15.29 7.48 5.35
C GLU A 37 -14.72 6.11 5.82
N GLU A 38 -15.57 5.18 6.27
CA GLU A 38 -15.20 3.83 6.72
C GLU A 38 -15.09 2.82 5.58
N ASP A 39 -15.61 3.15 4.41
CA ASP A 39 -15.62 2.29 3.22
C ASP A 39 -14.45 2.60 2.27
N VAL A 40 -14.26 1.77 1.27
CA VAL A 40 -13.18 1.91 0.31
C VAL A 40 -13.67 1.70 -1.11
N ARG A 41 -13.32 2.63 -2.00
CA ARG A 41 -13.41 2.37 -3.44
C ARG A 41 -12.19 1.61 -3.88
N LEU A 42 -12.43 0.51 -4.58
CA LEU A 42 -11.39 -0.37 -5.10
C LEU A 42 -11.60 -0.61 -6.58
N VAL A 43 -10.63 -0.20 -7.40
CA VAL A 43 -10.57 -0.50 -8.83
C VAL A 43 -9.33 -1.32 -9.09
N LYS A 44 -9.48 -2.47 -9.76
CA LYS A 44 -8.36 -3.34 -10.13
C LYS A 44 -8.68 -4.16 -11.36
N GLU A 45 -7.66 -4.46 -12.15
CA GLU A 45 -7.78 -5.26 -13.37
C GLU A 45 -6.57 -6.20 -13.52
N PRO A 46 -6.76 -7.39 -14.11
CA PRO A 46 -5.67 -8.34 -14.39
C PRO A 46 -4.99 -8.07 -15.75
N TYR A 47 -4.91 -6.81 -16.16
CA TYR A 47 -4.29 -6.37 -17.41
C TYR A 47 -3.23 -5.30 -17.13
N PRO A 48 -2.36 -4.98 -18.11
CA PRO A 48 -1.45 -3.85 -17.97
C PRO A 48 -2.20 -2.54 -17.72
N ALA A 49 -1.74 -1.74 -16.77
CA ALA A 49 -2.32 -0.42 -16.49
C ALA A 49 -2.30 0.50 -17.73
N ALA A 50 -1.28 0.36 -18.57
CA ALA A 50 -1.12 1.13 -19.81
C ALA A 50 -2.28 0.99 -20.79
N ASP A 51 -2.93 -0.18 -20.81
CA ASP A 51 -4.01 -0.51 -21.76
C ASP A 51 -5.41 -0.31 -21.14
N SER A 52 -5.48 0.06 -19.88
CA SER A 52 -6.72 0.09 -19.11
C SER A 52 -7.61 1.29 -19.43
N ALA A 53 -8.88 1.01 -19.73
CA ALA A 53 -9.92 2.03 -19.84
C ALA A 53 -10.29 2.61 -18.46
N CYS A 54 -10.26 1.78 -17.41
CA CYS A 54 -10.51 2.22 -16.03
C CYS A 54 -9.44 3.21 -15.55
N VAL A 55 -8.19 2.98 -15.94
CA VAL A 55 -7.07 3.90 -15.68
C VAL A 55 -7.35 5.27 -16.31
N ARG A 56 -7.73 5.30 -17.59
CA ARG A 56 -8.10 6.56 -18.28
C ARG A 56 -9.29 7.26 -17.63
N PHE A 57 -10.32 6.48 -17.26
CA PHE A 57 -11.47 7.01 -16.55
C PHE A 57 -11.09 7.71 -15.22
N ILE A 58 -10.23 7.09 -14.41
CA ILE A 58 -9.74 7.69 -13.15
C ILE A 58 -8.92 8.97 -13.41
N GLN A 59 -8.16 9.03 -14.52
CA GLN A 59 -7.45 10.26 -14.91
C GLN A 59 -8.38 11.42 -15.25
N GLU A 60 -9.45 11.11 -15.98
CA GLU A 60 -10.43 12.11 -16.43
C GLU A 60 -11.37 12.55 -15.29
N HIS A 61 -11.50 11.73 -14.25
CA HIS A 61 -12.38 11.95 -13.11
C HIS A 61 -11.59 11.92 -11.80
N PRO A 62 -10.87 13.01 -11.48
CA PRO A 62 -10.11 13.09 -10.24
C PRO A 62 -11.00 12.90 -9.01
N PHE A 63 -10.47 12.31 -7.98
CA PHE A 63 -11.15 12.05 -6.71
C PHE A 63 -10.36 12.67 -5.55
N SER A 64 -11.06 12.96 -4.46
CA SER A 64 -10.46 13.49 -3.23
C SER A 64 -10.43 12.40 -2.15
N ALA A 65 -9.25 12.16 -1.55
CA ALA A 65 -9.08 11.17 -0.50
C ALA A 65 -7.91 11.49 0.44
N ALA A 66 -8.06 11.09 1.70
CA ALA A 66 -6.98 11.21 2.69
C ALA A 66 -6.00 10.03 2.66
N ILE A 67 -6.46 8.84 2.32
CA ILE A 67 -5.62 7.64 2.23
C ILE A 67 -5.85 6.97 0.87
N VAL A 68 -4.74 6.71 0.16
CA VAL A 68 -4.74 6.01 -1.13
C VAL A 68 -3.62 4.98 -1.16
N LEU A 69 -3.96 3.76 -1.57
CA LEU A 69 -3.01 2.68 -1.86
C LEU A 69 -3.11 2.28 -3.32
N SER A 70 -1.98 2.10 -3.99
CA SER A 70 -1.93 1.58 -5.35
C SER A 70 -0.86 0.51 -5.50
N HIS A 71 -1.07 -0.41 -6.41
CA HIS A 71 -0.15 -1.50 -6.69
C HIS A 71 -0.14 -1.85 -8.18
N ILE A 72 1.05 -2.14 -8.71
CA ILE A 72 1.24 -2.70 -10.04
C ILE A 72 1.83 -4.09 -9.85
N ARG A 73 1.18 -5.09 -10.44
CA ARG A 73 1.52 -6.49 -10.24
C ARG A 73 2.52 -7.01 -11.27
N ARG A 74 3.53 -7.71 -10.78
CA ARG A 74 4.29 -8.71 -11.52
C ARG A 74 3.99 -10.06 -10.87
N ALA A 75 3.41 -10.99 -11.62
CA ALA A 75 3.04 -12.30 -11.08
C ALA A 75 4.30 -13.14 -10.81
N THR A 76 4.56 -13.40 -9.56
CA THR A 76 5.57 -14.37 -9.08
C THR A 76 4.88 -15.63 -8.55
N GLN A 77 3.67 -15.45 -8.03
CA GLN A 77 2.79 -16.52 -7.53
C GLN A 77 1.35 -16.27 -7.96
N GLY A 78 0.61 -17.35 -8.21
CA GLY A 78 -0.76 -17.32 -8.69
C GLY A 78 -0.90 -16.87 -10.14
N LEU A 79 -2.02 -17.23 -10.76
CA LEU A 79 -2.34 -16.88 -12.14
C LEU A 79 -2.57 -15.38 -12.32
N VAL A 80 -2.47 -14.89 -13.55
CA VAL A 80 -2.95 -13.56 -13.93
C VAL A 80 -4.48 -13.60 -13.90
N ALA A 81 -5.07 -13.08 -12.83
CA ALA A 81 -6.50 -13.08 -12.57
C ALA A 81 -6.86 -11.94 -11.61
N LEU A 82 -8.11 -11.44 -11.69
CA LEU A 82 -8.59 -10.34 -10.86
C LEU A 82 -8.45 -10.61 -9.36
N LYS A 83 -8.72 -11.86 -8.92
CA LYS A 83 -8.59 -12.29 -7.53
C LYS A 83 -7.18 -12.14 -6.96
N ASN A 84 -6.16 -12.13 -7.84
CA ASN A 84 -4.75 -12.02 -7.49
C ASN A 84 -4.19 -10.60 -7.65
N CYS A 85 -5.00 -9.64 -8.10
CA CYS A 85 -4.62 -8.23 -8.19
C CYS A 85 -4.76 -7.54 -6.83
N GLN A 86 -3.79 -6.69 -6.52
CA GLN A 86 -3.76 -5.88 -5.31
C GLN A 86 -4.13 -4.43 -5.63
N PRO A 87 -4.57 -3.61 -4.64
CA PRO A 87 -4.71 -3.94 -3.22
C PRO A 87 -5.83 -4.94 -2.92
N PHE A 88 -5.68 -5.68 -1.81
CA PHE A 88 -6.76 -6.47 -1.23
C PHE A 88 -7.53 -5.66 -0.22
N ALA A 89 -8.85 -5.86 -0.13
CA ALA A 89 -9.71 -5.19 0.83
C ALA A 89 -10.60 -6.21 1.55
N ARG A 90 -10.79 -6.05 2.86
CA ARG A 90 -11.66 -6.85 3.72
C ARG A 90 -12.26 -5.98 4.81
N GLU A 91 -13.47 -6.27 5.18
CA GLU A 91 -14.11 -5.66 6.34
C GLU A 91 -13.61 -6.31 7.64
N LEU A 92 -13.39 -5.49 8.66
CA LEU A 92 -13.19 -5.93 10.03
C LEU A 92 -13.62 -4.82 11.01
N GLY A 93 -14.53 -5.16 11.91
CA GLY A 93 -15.00 -4.25 12.97
C GLY A 93 -15.76 -3.02 12.46
N GLY A 94 -16.47 -3.14 11.32
CA GLY A 94 -17.25 -2.07 10.71
C GLY A 94 -16.45 -1.13 9.83
N ARG A 95 -15.18 -1.45 9.51
CA ARG A 95 -14.33 -0.65 8.63
C ARG A 95 -13.67 -1.51 7.56
N MET A 96 -13.37 -0.91 6.45
CA MET A 96 -12.58 -1.56 5.40
C MET A 96 -11.08 -1.47 5.71
N HIS A 97 -10.41 -2.60 5.62
CA HIS A 97 -8.96 -2.74 5.73
C HIS A 97 -8.38 -3.02 4.35
N VAL A 98 -7.27 -2.38 4.02
CA VAL A 98 -6.64 -2.47 2.70
C VAL A 98 -5.17 -2.86 2.83
N PHE A 99 -4.71 -3.77 1.97
CA PHE A 99 -3.34 -4.28 2.01
C PHE A 99 -2.74 -4.42 0.61
N ALA A 100 -1.49 -4.00 0.48
CA ALA A 100 -0.68 -4.21 -0.71
C ALA A 100 0.72 -4.67 -0.30
N HIS A 101 1.22 -5.73 -0.94
CA HIS A 101 2.50 -6.37 -0.65
C HIS A 101 3.40 -6.38 -1.89
N ASN A 102 4.60 -5.91 -1.73
CA ASN A 102 5.68 -6.01 -2.71
C ASN A 102 6.75 -6.96 -2.17
N GLY A 103 6.67 -8.21 -2.55
CA GLY A 103 7.55 -9.25 -2.09
C GLY A 103 7.22 -10.61 -2.67
N ASN A 104 7.79 -11.63 -2.06
CA ASN A 104 7.52 -13.03 -2.38
C ASN A 104 7.86 -13.87 -1.13
N LEU A 105 6.82 -14.38 -0.47
CA LEU A 105 6.95 -15.17 0.74
C LEU A 105 6.89 -16.67 0.42
N ASP A 106 7.60 -17.47 1.18
CA ASP A 106 7.44 -18.92 1.13
C ASP A 106 6.03 -19.30 1.62
N VAL A 107 5.18 -19.76 0.69
CA VAL A 107 3.77 -20.09 0.97
C VAL A 107 3.62 -21.27 1.90
N GLN A 108 4.51 -22.27 1.82
CA GLN A 108 4.42 -23.45 2.66
C GLN A 108 4.72 -23.09 4.11
N GLU A 109 5.81 -22.37 4.32
CA GLU A 109 6.21 -21.90 5.65
C GLU A 109 5.23 -20.86 6.20
N LEU A 110 4.71 -19.96 5.35
CA LEU A 110 3.68 -18.99 5.73
C LEU A 110 2.42 -19.69 6.25
N ARG A 111 1.94 -20.73 5.56
CA ARG A 111 0.77 -21.51 5.99
C ARG A 111 1.04 -22.31 7.26
N ALA A 112 2.23 -22.85 7.41
CA ALA A 112 2.61 -23.62 8.59
C ALA A 112 2.74 -22.74 9.84
N SER A 113 3.35 -21.55 9.70
CA SER A 113 3.64 -20.65 10.83
C SER A 113 2.51 -19.69 11.16
N MET A 114 1.57 -19.44 10.22
CA MET A 114 0.50 -18.45 10.37
C MET A 114 -0.87 -19.02 9.99
N PRO A 115 -1.50 -19.81 10.84
CA PRO A 115 -2.84 -20.31 10.60
C PRO A 115 -3.84 -19.14 10.49
N LEU A 116 -4.82 -19.28 9.62
CA LEU A 116 -5.86 -18.28 9.40
C LEU A 116 -6.92 -18.38 10.49
N ASP A 117 -7.44 -17.22 10.92
CA ASP A 117 -8.53 -17.11 11.89
C ASP A 117 -9.67 -16.28 11.30
N GLY A 118 -10.67 -16.97 10.75
CA GLY A 118 -11.91 -16.37 10.26
C GLY A 118 -11.82 -15.65 8.92
N PHE A 119 -10.63 -15.42 8.37
CA PHE A 119 -10.44 -14.83 7.06
C PHE A 119 -9.86 -15.84 6.08
N HIS A 120 -10.33 -15.82 4.83
CA HIS A 120 -9.89 -16.76 3.80
C HIS A 120 -9.49 -16.01 2.53
N PRO A 121 -8.34 -16.37 1.90
CA PRO A 121 -7.99 -15.81 0.61
C PRO A 121 -8.97 -16.28 -0.47
N VAL A 122 -9.32 -15.39 -1.41
CA VAL A 122 -10.10 -15.70 -2.61
C VAL A 122 -9.17 -16.11 -3.74
N GLY A 123 -7.96 -15.52 -3.75
CA GLY A 123 -6.91 -15.82 -4.72
C GLY A 123 -5.91 -16.85 -4.22
N ASP A 124 -4.82 -16.94 -4.96
CA ASP A 124 -3.82 -18.00 -4.79
C ASP A 124 -2.45 -17.43 -4.36
N THR A 125 -2.40 -16.11 -4.00
CA THR A 125 -1.14 -15.44 -3.69
C THR A 125 -0.76 -15.54 -2.22
N ASP A 126 0.55 -15.56 -1.96
CA ASP A 126 1.15 -15.36 -0.63
C ASP A 126 0.70 -14.06 0.02
N SER A 127 0.58 -13.01 -0.78
CA SER A 127 0.20 -11.67 -0.36
C SER A 127 -1.21 -11.61 0.25
N GLU A 128 -2.19 -12.26 -0.38
CA GLU A 128 -3.56 -12.30 0.16
C GLU A 128 -3.64 -13.19 1.40
N TYR A 129 -2.90 -14.31 1.41
CA TYR A 129 -2.80 -15.14 2.59
C TYR A 129 -2.21 -14.38 3.78
N ALA A 130 -1.12 -13.64 3.56
CA ALA A 130 -0.49 -12.79 4.57
C ALA A 130 -1.45 -11.72 5.10
N PHE A 131 -2.26 -11.11 4.23
CA PHE A 131 -3.30 -10.17 4.65
C PHE A 131 -4.37 -10.82 5.52
N CYS A 132 -4.88 -11.99 5.14
CA CYS A 132 -5.83 -12.74 5.96
C CYS A 132 -5.25 -13.10 7.34
N ALA A 133 -3.97 -13.48 7.39
CA ALA A 133 -3.27 -13.77 8.63
C ALA A 133 -3.05 -12.52 9.52
N LEU A 134 -2.83 -11.34 8.91
CA LEU A 134 -2.78 -10.07 9.64
C LEU A 134 -4.14 -9.72 10.24
N LEU A 135 -5.22 -9.83 9.46
CA LEU A 135 -6.57 -9.55 9.94
C LEU A 135 -6.99 -10.47 11.09
N GLY A 136 -6.62 -11.75 11.05
CA GLY A 136 -6.83 -12.65 12.17
C GLY A 136 -6.19 -12.15 13.47
N ARG A 137 -4.98 -11.57 13.40
CA ARG A 137 -4.31 -10.98 14.57
C ARG A 137 -4.92 -9.67 15.05
N LEU A 138 -5.50 -8.90 14.13
CA LEU A 138 -6.18 -7.64 14.45
C LEU A 138 -7.62 -7.85 14.93
N ARG A 139 -8.19 -9.04 14.73
CA ARG A 139 -9.59 -9.32 14.95
C ARG A 139 -10.08 -8.99 16.35
N GLU A 140 -9.34 -9.42 17.36
CA GLU A 140 -9.77 -9.27 18.75
C GLU A 140 -9.91 -7.79 19.17
N PRO A 141 -8.91 -6.89 19.00
CA PRO A 141 -9.10 -5.49 19.33
C PRO A 141 -10.20 -4.80 18.52
N TRP A 142 -10.36 -5.13 17.23
CA TRP A 142 -11.39 -4.51 16.40
C TRP A 142 -12.81 -4.97 16.73
N LEU A 143 -13.02 -6.17 17.25
CA LEU A 143 -14.33 -6.66 17.66
C LEU A 143 -14.77 -6.18 19.06
N ARG A 144 -13.93 -5.49 19.80
CA ARG A 144 -14.33 -4.82 21.06
C ARG A 144 -15.25 -3.64 20.85
N GLY A 145 -15.36 -3.14 19.60
CA GLY A 145 -16.14 -1.97 19.22
C GLY A 145 -15.32 -0.68 19.28
N GLY A 146 -15.60 0.20 18.31
CA GLY A 146 -14.85 1.43 18.11
C GLY A 146 -13.47 1.24 17.45
N LEU A 147 -12.71 2.32 17.36
CA LEU A 147 -11.36 2.34 16.83
C LEU A 147 -10.37 1.93 17.93
N PRO A 148 -9.62 0.81 17.78
CA PRO A 148 -8.61 0.42 18.76
C PRO A 148 -7.46 1.43 18.86
N ASP A 149 -6.77 1.47 19.98
CA ASP A 149 -5.64 2.36 20.18
C ASP A 149 -4.56 2.15 19.11
N LEU A 150 -3.96 3.25 18.65
CA LEU A 150 -2.95 3.22 17.59
C LEU A 150 -1.71 2.42 18.02
N GLU A 151 -1.30 2.52 19.28
CA GLU A 151 -0.17 1.75 19.82
C GLU A 151 -0.46 0.24 19.79
N GLU A 152 -1.67 -0.19 20.18
CA GLU A 152 -2.06 -1.60 20.12
C GLU A 152 -2.03 -2.13 18.68
N ARG A 153 -2.64 -1.38 17.73
CA ARG A 153 -2.63 -1.74 16.30
C ARG A 153 -1.21 -1.80 15.75
N SER A 154 -0.39 -0.79 16.05
CA SER A 154 1.01 -0.72 15.60
C SER A 154 1.82 -1.90 16.13
N GLY A 155 1.68 -2.25 17.40
CA GLY A 155 2.35 -3.39 17.98
C GLY A 155 1.94 -4.73 17.35
N ILE A 156 0.67 -4.89 16.95
CA ILE A 156 0.22 -6.10 16.24
C ILE A 156 0.84 -6.15 14.84
N VAL A 157 0.82 -5.03 14.10
CA VAL A 157 1.41 -4.94 12.75
C VAL A 157 2.92 -5.15 12.80
N ALA A 158 3.63 -4.60 13.78
CA ALA A 158 5.07 -4.79 13.98
C ALA A 158 5.41 -6.27 14.24
N ARG A 159 4.69 -6.94 15.13
CA ARG A 159 4.88 -8.38 15.38
C ARG A 159 4.57 -9.24 14.15
N PHE A 160 3.55 -8.88 13.40
CA PHE A 160 3.25 -9.54 12.12
C PHE A 160 4.39 -9.33 11.12
N ALA A 161 4.86 -8.10 10.94
CA ALA A 161 5.98 -7.78 10.06
C ALA A 161 7.25 -8.57 10.43
N ALA A 162 7.59 -8.62 11.72
CA ALA A 162 8.71 -9.41 12.20
C ALA A 162 8.57 -10.91 11.88
N ALA A 163 7.35 -11.45 11.96
CA ALA A 163 7.09 -12.87 11.73
C ALA A 163 7.14 -13.24 10.24
N ILE A 164 6.82 -12.34 9.30
CA ILE A 164 6.88 -12.64 7.85
C ILE A 164 8.25 -12.37 7.22
N ARG A 165 9.11 -11.55 7.82
CA ARG A 165 10.45 -11.24 7.27
C ARG A 165 11.33 -12.46 7.00
N PRO A 166 11.40 -13.49 7.85
CA PRO A 166 12.18 -14.69 7.56
C PRO A 166 11.70 -15.47 6.33
N LEU A 167 10.43 -15.28 5.94
CA LEU A 167 9.79 -16.03 4.85
C LEU A 167 10.11 -15.49 3.47
N GLY A 168 10.75 -14.32 3.38
CA GLY A 168 11.14 -13.70 2.11
C GLY A 168 11.02 -12.17 2.12
N PRO A 169 11.18 -11.51 0.97
CA PRO A 169 10.92 -10.08 0.84
C PRO A 169 9.49 -9.73 1.26
N ALA A 170 9.34 -8.84 2.24
CA ALA A 170 8.09 -8.60 2.96
C ALA A 170 7.76 -7.10 3.08
N ASN A 171 7.85 -6.35 1.98
CA ASN A 171 7.45 -4.95 1.98
C ASN A 171 5.95 -4.83 1.85
N PHE A 172 5.28 -4.07 2.70
CA PHE A 172 3.85 -3.89 2.56
C PHE A 172 3.36 -2.50 2.96
N LEU A 173 2.20 -2.16 2.43
CA LEU A 173 1.34 -1.08 2.86
C LEU A 173 0.07 -1.71 3.42
N TYR A 174 -0.32 -1.30 4.62
CA TYR A 174 -1.59 -1.68 5.23
C TYR A 174 -2.29 -0.42 5.73
N SER A 175 -3.60 -0.35 5.58
CA SER A 175 -4.42 0.71 6.16
C SER A 175 -5.72 0.15 6.71
N ASP A 176 -6.17 0.74 7.80
CA ASP A 176 -7.46 0.50 8.45
C ASP A 176 -8.43 1.70 8.32
N GLY A 177 -8.12 2.64 7.41
CA GLY A 177 -8.88 3.87 7.18
C GLY A 177 -8.53 5.02 8.11
N ASP A 178 -7.91 4.75 9.28
CA ASP A 178 -7.42 5.79 10.20
C ASP A 178 -5.92 6.03 10.05
N ALA A 179 -5.15 4.98 9.86
CA ALA A 179 -3.70 5.03 9.72
C ALA A 179 -3.21 4.25 8.51
N LEU A 180 -2.05 4.63 8.00
CA LEU A 180 -1.28 3.92 6.99
C LEU A 180 0.00 3.37 7.62
N PHE A 181 0.15 2.05 7.61
CA PHE A 181 1.31 1.32 8.08
C PHE A 181 2.18 0.95 6.88
N VAL A 182 3.45 1.30 6.93
CA VAL A 182 4.43 1.14 5.85
C VAL A 182 5.61 0.33 6.37
N HIS A 183 5.73 -0.91 5.95
CA HIS A 183 6.82 -1.79 6.37
C HIS A 183 7.84 -1.98 5.25
N GLY A 184 9.08 -1.57 5.48
CA GLY A 184 10.21 -1.74 4.57
C GLY A 184 11.08 -2.93 4.94
N HIS A 185 11.44 -3.76 3.95
CA HIS A 185 12.34 -4.89 4.13
C HIS A 185 13.38 -4.94 3.00
N ARG A 186 13.30 -5.92 2.14
CA ARG A 186 14.21 -6.13 1.00
C ARG A 186 13.42 -6.19 -0.30
N ARG A 187 14.05 -5.82 -1.40
CA ARG A 187 13.52 -6.06 -2.74
C ARG A 187 14.64 -6.33 -3.73
N MET A 188 14.31 -6.93 -4.84
CA MET A 188 15.21 -7.06 -5.99
C MET A 188 15.34 -5.69 -6.66
N HIS A 189 16.55 -5.14 -6.74
CA HIS A 189 16.82 -3.85 -7.38
C HIS A 189 17.13 -3.99 -8.87
N GLU A 190 17.70 -5.13 -9.26
CA GLU A 190 18.03 -5.48 -10.64
C GLU A 190 17.49 -6.87 -10.94
N PRO A 191 17.06 -7.16 -12.18
CA PRO A 191 16.59 -8.49 -12.54
C PRO A 191 17.62 -9.57 -12.19
N GLY A 192 17.20 -10.57 -11.40
CA GLY A 192 18.05 -11.69 -10.99
C GLY A 192 19.01 -11.42 -9.83
N SER A 193 19.08 -10.18 -9.31
CA SER A 193 19.89 -9.88 -8.13
C SER A 193 19.24 -10.40 -6.84
N PRO A 194 20.03 -10.74 -5.81
CA PRO A 194 19.48 -11.05 -4.50
C PRO A 194 18.68 -9.88 -3.93
N PRO A 195 17.56 -10.13 -3.23
CA PRO A 195 16.83 -9.07 -2.54
C PRO A 195 17.69 -8.42 -1.45
N ARG A 196 17.74 -7.08 -1.45
CA ARG A 196 18.47 -6.27 -0.46
C ARG A 196 17.70 -5.00 -0.10
N PRO A 197 17.97 -4.37 1.05
CA PRO A 197 17.40 -3.08 1.39
C PRO A 197 17.90 -1.98 0.43
N PRO A 198 17.15 -0.84 0.29
CA PRO A 198 15.86 -0.59 0.90
C PRO A 198 14.74 -1.25 0.10
N GLY A 199 13.69 -1.69 0.79
CA GLY A 199 12.47 -2.20 0.16
C GLY A 199 11.50 -1.09 -0.24
N LEU A 200 11.35 -0.10 0.63
CA LEU A 200 10.49 1.07 0.45
C LEU A 200 11.22 2.37 0.81
N HIS A 201 10.64 3.48 0.35
CA HIS A 201 11.05 4.84 0.64
C HIS A 201 9.84 5.64 1.12
N VAL A 202 10.07 6.64 1.96
CA VAL A 202 9.04 7.59 2.40
C VAL A 202 9.51 9.02 2.23
N VAL A 203 8.56 9.92 2.00
CA VAL A 203 8.77 11.37 2.05
C VAL A 203 7.60 12.01 2.80
N CYS A 204 7.92 13.00 3.64
CA CYS A 204 6.94 13.86 4.28
C CYS A 204 7.02 15.24 3.65
N ARG A 205 5.87 15.77 3.26
CA ARG A 205 5.75 17.11 2.70
C ARG A 205 4.82 17.95 3.56
N ARG A 206 5.24 19.17 3.83
CA ARG A 206 4.37 20.21 4.35
C ARG A 206 4.19 21.25 3.24
N CYS A 207 2.98 21.44 2.81
CA CYS A 207 2.63 22.37 1.76
C CYS A 207 1.76 23.48 2.35
N VAL A 208 2.14 24.75 2.12
CA VAL A 208 1.37 25.92 2.54
C VAL A 208 0.46 26.34 1.39
N ALA A 209 -0.76 26.77 1.68
CA ALA A 209 -1.81 27.07 0.69
C ALA A 209 -1.42 28.07 -0.45
N GLN A 210 -0.28 28.75 -0.29
CA GLN A 210 0.23 29.71 -1.31
C GLN A 210 1.14 29.08 -2.39
N SER A 211 1.47 27.81 -2.30
CA SER A 211 2.49 27.18 -3.17
C SER A 211 1.94 26.41 -4.37
N GLY A 212 0.63 26.40 -4.62
CA GLY A 212 0.05 25.70 -5.77
C GLY A 212 -0.01 24.19 -5.64
N ALA A 213 -0.17 23.47 -6.75
CA ALA A 213 -0.23 22.02 -6.78
C ALA A 213 1.13 21.38 -6.45
N VAL A 214 1.12 20.27 -5.71
CA VAL A 214 2.29 19.40 -5.56
C VAL A 214 2.26 18.38 -6.69
N ASP A 215 3.13 18.56 -7.67
CA ASP A 215 3.32 17.59 -8.75
C ASP A 215 4.41 16.60 -8.38
N ALA A 216 4.01 15.36 -8.18
CA ALA A 216 4.91 14.22 -8.11
C ALA A 216 4.78 13.40 -9.40
N ASP A 217 5.85 12.72 -9.82
CA ASP A 217 5.75 11.75 -10.91
C ASP A 217 4.70 10.70 -10.55
N GLY A 218 3.50 10.86 -11.06
CA GLY A 218 2.40 9.96 -10.79
C GLY A 218 1.32 10.47 -9.83
N LEU A 219 1.52 11.60 -9.14
CA LEU A 219 0.54 12.14 -8.21
C LEU A 219 0.60 13.66 -8.17
N SER A 220 -0.44 14.34 -8.65
CA SER A 220 -0.64 15.77 -8.41
C SER A 220 -1.68 15.96 -7.32
N VAL A 221 -1.36 16.77 -6.33
CA VAL A 221 -2.26 17.10 -5.21
C VAL A 221 -2.56 18.58 -5.26
N ALA A 222 -3.81 18.95 -5.58
CA ALA A 222 -4.25 20.32 -5.48
C ALA A 222 -4.50 20.67 -4.00
N LEU A 223 -4.00 21.83 -3.58
CA LEU A 223 -4.02 22.26 -2.17
C LEU A 223 -4.90 23.48 -2.02
N GLU A 224 -6.01 23.32 -1.34
CA GLU A 224 -6.88 24.45 -0.93
C GLU A 224 -6.57 24.93 0.51
N ALA A 225 -5.74 24.20 1.26
CA ALA A 225 -5.37 24.51 2.66
C ALA A 225 -3.94 24.07 2.95
N ASP A 226 -3.41 24.45 4.11
CA ASP A 226 -2.17 23.90 4.65
C ASP A 226 -2.26 22.37 4.72
N GLN A 227 -1.44 21.69 3.94
CA GLN A 227 -1.49 20.23 3.77
C GLN A 227 -0.20 19.59 4.28
N GLU A 228 -0.37 18.47 4.93
CA GLU A 228 0.72 17.56 5.28
C GLU A 228 0.45 16.22 4.59
N VAL A 229 1.45 15.70 3.92
CA VAL A 229 1.34 14.46 3.14
C VAL A 229 2.52 13.56 3.39
N VAL A 230 2.26 12.28 3.65
CA VAL A 230 3.25 11.20 3.64
C VAL A 230 3.03 10.37 2.39
N LEU A 231 4.07 10.26 1.57
CA LEU A 231 4.11 9.32 0.45
C LEU A 231 5.05 8.17 0.79
N ALA A 232 4.66 6.95 0.44
CA ALA A 232 5.50 5.76 0.52
C ALA A 232 5.50 5.04 -0.83
N ALA A 233 6.67 4.59 -1.30
CA ALA A 233 6.80 3.91 -2.59
C ALA A 233 8.02 2.97 -2.61
N SER A 234 7.99 1.98 -3.51
CA SER A 234 9.14 1.07 -3.71
C SER A 234 10.37 1.77 -4.30
N VAL A 235 10.15 2.87 -5.02
CA VAL A 235 11.19 3.77 -5.51
C VAL A 235 10.71 5.20 -5.34
N PRO A 236 11.59 6.19 -5.15
CA PRO A 236 11.21 7.59 -5.14
C PRO A 236 10.37 7.94 -6.37
N LEU A 237 9.25 8.63 -6.16
CA LEU A 237 8.32 9.03 -7.23
C LEU A 237 8.71 10.37 -7.85
N THR A 238 9.61 11.11 -7.21
CA THR A 238 10.09 12.44 -7.62
C THR A 238 11.57 12.57 -7.37
N GLY A 239 12.23 13.49 -8.09
CA GLY A 239 13.64 13.84 -7.88
C GLY A 239 13.89 14.80 -6.71
N GLU A 240 12.90 15.12 -5.87
CA GLU A 240 13.08 16.05 -4.77
C GLU A 240 13.98 15.47 -3.66
N PRO A 241 14.77 16.34 -2.99
CA PRO A 241 15.49 15.95 -1.80
C PRO A 241 14.50 15.75 -0.65
N GLY A 242 14.48 14.61 -0.01
CA GLY A 242 13.58 14.35 1.13
C GLY A 242 13.05 12.92 1.17
N TRP A 243 13.16 12.18 0.07
CA TRP A 243 12.91 10.77 0.09
C TRP A 243 13.93 10.04 0.97
N ARG A 244 13.42 9.41 2.01
CA ARG A 244 14.20 8.58 2.92
C ARG A 244 13.95 7.10 2.64
N SER A 245 15.02 6.35 2.48
CA SER A 245 14.95 4.89 2.48
C SER A 245 14.54 4.38 3.85
N LEU A 246 13.66 3.39 3.89
CA LEU A 246 13.39 2.66 5.13
C LEU A 246 14.54 1.69 5.43
N ALA A 247 14.89 1.58 6.70
CA ALA A 247 15.79 0.54 7.17
C ALA A 247 15.16 -0.84 7.00
N GLU A 248 15.97 -1.87 7.00
CA GLU A 248 15.49 -3.25 6.92
C GLU A 248 14.66 -3.60 8.16
N GLY A 249 13.39 -3.88 7.95
CA GLY A 249 12.45 -4.21 9.01
C GLY A 249 11.75 -3.00 9.64
N GLU A 250 12.05 -1.80 9.21
CA GLU A 250 11.42 -0.58 9.73
C GLU A 250 9.92 -0.56 9.39
N LEU A 251 9.11 -0.27 10.40
CA LEU A 251 7.69 0.02 10.28
C LEU A 251 7.45 1.51 10.56
N VAL A 252 6.92 2.22 9.58
CA VAL A 252 6.49 3.62 9.70
C VAL A 252 4.96 3.65 9.79
N VAL A 253 4.43 4.38 10.76
CA VAL A 253 3.00 4.63 10.92
C VAL A 253 2.71 6.08 10.57
N ALA A 254 1.89 6.28 9.52
CA ALA A 254 1.45 7.60 9.09
C ALA A 254 -0.04 7.79 9.39
N ARG A 255 -0.38 8.92 9.98
CA ARG A 255 -1.76 9.31 10.30
C ARG A 255 -1.93 10.80 10.02
N GLN A 256 -2.99 11.17 9.30
CA GLN A 256 -3.29 12.56 8.97
C GLN A 256 -2.08 13.30 8.37
N GLY A 257 -1.40 12.67 7.40
CA GLY A 257 -0.27 13.27 6.69
C GLY A 257 1.03 13.39 7.48
N ARG A 258 1.13 12.83 8.68
CA ARG A 258 2.32 12.85 9.56
C ARG A 258 2.79 11.46 9.89
N ILE A 259 4.09 11.28 10.06
CA ILE A 259 4.63 10.10 10.71
C ILE A 259 4.42 10.26 12.22
N VAL A 260 3.69 9.31 12.81
CA VAL A 260 3.32 9.33 14.24
C VAL A 260 3.97 8.19 15.02
N GLY A 261 4.63 7.25 14.35
CA GLY A 261 5.36 6.15 14.96
C GLY A 261 6.38 5.55 13.98
N THR A 262 7.49 5.06 14.54
CA THR A 262 8.50 4.25 13.84
C THR A 262 8.94 3.14 14.78
N ASP A 263 9.03 1.89 14.27
CA ASP A 263 9.51 0.71 14.99
C ASP A 263 10.52 -0.08 14.14
#